data_ba257a8fd5c12e9b9cf8596d8a281295
#
_entry.id   ba257a8fd5c12e9b9cf8596d8a281295
#
_cell.length_a   1.000
_cell.length_b   1.000
_cell.length_c   1.000
_cell.angle_alpha   90.00
_cell.angle_beta   90.00
_cell.angle_gamma   90.00
#
_symmetry.space_group_name_H-M   'P 1'
#
loop_
_entity.id
_entity.type
_entity.pdbx_description
1 polymer ?
#
loop_
_entity_poly.entity_id
_entity_poly.type
_entity_poly.pdbx_seq_one_letter_code
_entity_poly.pdbx_strand_id
1 'polypeptide(L)'
;MKIRIAEYCGFCYGVKRAVDMAYKLAEANEASGTLGPLIHNPQLIEDLNTKGVPCRESLDEFQAGETVVFRSHGVGPDVYEAAHAKNLTILDATCPNVKAAQKKGQALAEAGYLPVIIGEKNHPEVKSIVQWAGKHAIVIERIKDIGNV
;
A
#
# COMPACT_ATOMS: atom_id res chain seq x y z
N MET A 1 -27.17 -23.34 15.98
CA MET A 1 -26.29 -22.98 14.84
C MET A 1 -24.97 -23.72 15.00
N LYS A 2 -24.43 -24.39 13.96
CA LYS A 2 -23.14 -25.09 14.01
C LYS A 2 -22.12 -24.28 13.24
N ILE A 3 -21.09 -23.75 13.93
CA ILE A 3 -20.01 -22.97 13.33
C ILE A 3 -18.82 -23.92 13.11
N ARG A 4 -18.21 -23.84 11.91
CA ARG A 4 -16.95 -24.52 11.59
C ARG A 4 -15.93 -23.46 11.15
N ILE A 5 -14.78 -23.45 11.79
CA ILE A 5 -13.64 -22.57 11.41
C ILE A 5 -12.75 -23.38 10.48
N ALA A 6 -12.32 -22.76 9.36
CA ALA A 6 -11.36 -23.37 8.44
C ALA A 6 -10.01 -23.56 9.14
N GLU A 7 -9.30 -24.64 8.79
CA GLU A 7 -7.97 -24.92 9.33
C GLU A 7 -6.97 -23.83 8.93
N TYR A 8 -7.06 -23.36 7.69
CA TYR A 8 -6.28 -22.25 7.18
C TYR A 8 -7.18 -21.03 7.01
N CYS A 9 -7.15 -20.13 7.99
CA CYS A 9 -7.94 -18.90 7.99
C CYS A 9 -7.13 -17.72 8.51
N GLY A 10 -7.57 -16.50 8.18
CA GLY A 10 -6.96 -15.25 8.60
C GLY A 10 -6.26 -14.50 7.45
N PHE A 11 -5.41 -13.57 7.82
CA PHE A 11 -4.67 -12.75 6.86
C PHE A 11 -3.49 -13.50 6.24
N CYS A 12 -3.20 -13.22 4.96
CA CYS A 12 -1.94 -13.64 4.37
C CYS A 12 -0.77 -12.96 5.09
N TYR A 13 0.44 -13.48 4.90
CA TYR A 13 1.61 -12.99 5.64
C TYR A 13 1.88 -11.50 5.43
N GLY A 14 1.67 -10.97 4.22
CA GLY A 14 1.89 -9.57 3.91
C GLY A 14 0.92 -8.63 4.62
N VAL A 15 -0.36 -9.01 4.64
CA VAL A 15 -1.40 -8.29 5.39
C VAL A 15 -1.16 -8.42 6.89
N LYS A 16 -0.85 -9.63 7.40
CA LYS A 16 -0.55 -9.83 8.82
C LYS A 16 0.61 -8.94 9.27
N ARG A 17 1.70 -8.88 8.49
CA ARG A 17 2.84 -8.01 8.76
C ARG A 17 2.42 -6.53 8.87
N ALA A 18 1.62 -6.04 7.92
CA ALA A 18 1.17 -4.64 7.93
C ALA A 18 0.31 -4.32 9.15
N VAL A 19 -0.58 -5.24 9.52
CA VAL A 19 -1.44 -5.13 10.71
C VAL A 19 -0.61 -5.14 11.98
N ASP A 20 0.32 -6.08 12.13
CA ASP A 20 1.21 -6.17 13.29
C ASP A 20 2.06 -4.88 13.46
N MET A 21 2.52 -4.28 12.35
CA MET A 21 3.26 -3.02 12.37
C MET A 21 2.40 -1.85 12.88
N ALA A 22 1.15 -1.74 12.41
CA ALA A 22 0.23 -0.69 12.83
C ALA A 22 -0.17 -0.83 14.31
N TYR A 23 -0.39 -2.04 14.80
CA TYR A 23 -0.67 -2.25 16.23
C TYR A 23 0.52 -1.93 17.13
N LYS A 24 1.74 -2.28 16.73
CA LYS A 24 2.94 -1.89 17.48
C LYS A 24 3.08 -0.37 17.58
N LEU A 25 2.72 0.35 16.53
CA LEU A 25 2.73 1.80 16.53
C LEU A 25 1.67 2.36 17.49
N ALA A 26 0.47 1.76 17.51
CA ALA A 26 -0.57 2.11 18.46
C ALA A 26 -0.14 1.87 19.93
N GLU A 27 0.57 0.76 20.19
CA GLU A 27 1.11 0.45 21.52
C GLU A 27 2.20 1.44 21.96
N ALA A 28 2.99 1.97 21.03
CA ALA A 28 4.00 2.98 21.30
C ALA A 28 3.41 4.36 21.64
N ASN A 29 2.11 4.55 21.39
CA ASN A 29 1.39 5.79 21.66
C ASN A 29 2.01 7.03 20.97
N GLU A 30 2.60 6.81 19.78
CA GLU A 30 3.20 7.87 18.98
C GLU A 30 2.16 8.51 18.06
N ALA A 31 2.29 9.82 17.85
CA ALA A 31 1.45 10.55 16.90
C ALA A 31 1.62 9.99 15.49
N SER A 32 0.56 9.38 14.94
CA SER A 32 0.65 8.60 13.73
C SER A 32 -0.69 8.48 12.99
N GLY A 33 -0.65 7.90 11.81
CA GLY A 33 -1.83 7.56 11.03
C GLY A 33 -1.48 6.71 9.82
N THR A 34 -2.48 6.07 9.22
CA THR A 34 -2.32 5.38 7.95
C THR A 34 -2.69 6.31 6.78
N LEU A 35 -1.94 6.27 5.70
CA LEU A 35 -2.29 6.97 4.46
C LEU A 35 -3.23 6.09 3.63
N GLY A 36 -4.51 6.39 3.72
CA GLY A 36 -5.58 5.53 3.24
C GLY A 36 -5.75 4.25 4.05
N PRO A 37 -6.74 3.42 3.71
CA PRO A 37 -7.01 2.16 4.40
C PRO A 37 -5.80 1.22 4.38
N LEU A 38 -5.33 0.78 5.54
CA LEU A 38 -4.20 -0.14 5.64
C LEU A 38 -4.42 -1.43 4.84
N ILE A 39 -5.65 -1.95 4.93
CA ILE A 39 -6.19 -3.08 4.19
C ILE A 39 -7.68 -2.87 3.95
N HIS A 40 -8.30 -3.68 3.08
CA HIS A 40 -9.74 -3.65 2.83
C HIS A 40 -10.53 -4.36 3.94
N ASN A 41 -10.47 -3.84 5.18
CA ASN A 41 -11.21 -4.36 6.33
C ASN A 41 -11.68 -3.20 7.21
N PRO A 42 -12.96 -2.79 7.12
CA PRO A 42 -13.48 -1.66 7.88
C PRO A 42 -13.38 -1.82 9.40
N GLN A 43 -13.55 -3.05 9.92
CA GLN A 43 -13.46 -3.33 11.35
C GLN A 43 -12.04 -3.10 11.89
N LEU A 44 -11.02 -3.48 11.11
CA LEU A 44 -9.64 -3.22 11.48
C LEU A 44 -9.31 -1.73 11.45
N ILE A 45 -9.82 -1.00 10.45
CA ILE A 45 -9.60 0.44 10.32
C ILE A 45 -10.20 1.15 11.54
N GLU A 46 -11.41 0.79 11.93
CA GLU A 46 -12.09 1.35 13.10
C GLU A 46 -11.33 1.02 14.40
N ASP A 47 -10.88 -0.23 14.57
CA ASP A 47 -10.11 -0.63 15.75
C ASP A 47 -8.77 0.15 15.86
N LEU A 48 -8.03 0.32 14.75
CA LEU A 48 -6.81 1.14 14.72
C LEU A 48 -7.10 2.60 15.03
N ASN A 49 -8.20 3.15 14.50
CA ASN A 49 -8.63 4.51 14.76
C ASN A 49 -8.88 4.75 16.26
N THR A 50 -9.60 3.83 16.93
CA THR A 50 -9.84 3.88 18.38
C THR A 50 -8.58 3.77 19.21
N LYS A 51 -7.51 3.18 18.65
CA LYS A 51 -6.21 3.01 19.28
C LYS A 51 -5.19 4.12 18.94
N GLY A 52 -5.65 5.21 18.32
CA GLY A 52 -4.81 6.37 18.04
C GLY A 52 -4.01 6.31 16.75
N VAL A 53 -4.33 5.36 15.84
CA VAL A 53 -3.77 5.28 14.49
C VAL A 53 -4.88 5.52 13.45
N PRO A 54 -5.31 6.78 13.25
CA PRO A 54 -6.40 7.11 12.35
C PRO A 54 -6.04 6.86 10.88
N CYS A 55 -7.06 6.51 10.09
CA CYS A 55 -6.96 6.49 8.64
C CYS A 55 -7.14 7.91 8.10
N ARG A 56 -6.15 8.45 7.39
CA ARG A 56 -6.15 9.77 6.77
C ARG A 56 -6.05 9.64 5.26
N GLU A 57 -6.75 10.49 4.52
CA GLU A 57 -6.83 10.39 3.06
C GLU A 57 -5.68 11.10 2.34
N SER A 58 -5.05 12.09 2.98
CA SER A 58 -4.00 12.91 2.41
C SER A 58 -2.83 13.09 3.38
N LEU A 59 -1.61 13.25 2.83
CA LEU A 59 -0.45 13.66 3.61
C LEU A 59 -0.64 15.05 4.26
N ASP A 60 -1.57 15.86 3.76
CA ASP A 60 -1.85 17.19 4.33
C ASP A 60 -2.49 17.15 5.70
N GLU A 61 -3.06 16.02 6.07
CA GLU A 61 -3.63 15.79 7.40
C GLU A 61 -2.58 15.40 8.46
N PHE A 62 -1.31 15.21 8.04
CA PHE A 62 -0.22 14.90 8.96
C PHE A 62 0.58 16.14 9.32
N GLN A 63 1.02 16.22 10.58
CA GLN A 63 1.92 17.24 11.07
C GLN A 63 3.38 16.78 10.98
N ALA A 64 4.32 17.71 10.84
CA ALA A 64 5.75 17.39 10.84
C ALA A 64 6.14 16.62 12.13
N GLY A 65 6.91 15.56 11.96
CA GLY A 65 7.34 14.68 13.05
C GLY A 65 6.39 13.50 13.35
N GLU A 66 5.17 13.48 12.79
CA GLU A 66 4.29 12.32 12.91
C GLU A 66 4.78 11.12 12.08
N THR A 67 4.33 9.93 12.45
CA THR A 67 4.59 8.71 11.69
C THR A 67 3.45 8.43 10.72
N VAL A 68 3.76 8.35 9.42
CA VAL A 68 2.83 7.91 8.39
C VAL A 68 3.04 6.43 8.06
N VAL A 69 1.98 5.64 8.12
CA VAL A 69 2.00 4.23 7.73
C VAL A 69 1.54 4.10 6.27
N PHE A 70 2.42 3.62 5.40
CA PHE A 70 2.02 3.29 4.04
C PHE A 70 1.35 1.92 4.00
N ARG A 71 0.18 1.87 3.36
CA ARG A 71 -0.69 0.69 3.29
C ARG A 71 -0.02 -0.52 2.61
N SER A 72 -0.58 -1.71 2.84
CA SER A 72 -0.07 -2.97 2.27
C SER A 72 -0.01 -3.01 0.74
N HIS A 73 -0.83 -2.23 0.06
CA HIS A 73 -0.87 -2.10 -1.41
C HIS A 73 0.30 -1.29 -1.99
N GLY A 74 1.05 -0.59 -1.13
CA GLY A 74 2.11 0.31 -1.53
C GLY A 74 1.62 1.66 -2.06
N VAL A 75 2.57 2.57 -2.23
CA VAL A 75 2.39 3.91 -2.79
C VAL A 75 3.47 4.18 -3.84
N GLY A 76 3.28 5.22 -4.64
CA GLY A 76 4.27 5.64 -5.64
C GLY A 76 5.47 6.38 -5.04
N PRO A 77 6.56 6.57 -5.83
CA PRO A 77 7.77 7.27 -5.37
C PRO A 77 7.50 8.72 -4.95
N ASP A 78 6.59 9.40 -5.63
CA ASP A 78 6.15 10.76 -5.34
C ASP A 78 5.61 10.93 -3.92
N VAL A 79 4.92 9.90 -3.41
CA VAL A 79 4.38 9.89 -2.04
C VAL A 79 5.50 9.80 -1.00
N TYR A 80 6.57 9.03 -1.28
CA TYR A 80 7.75 8.99 -0.41
C TYR A 80 8.44 10.36 -0.36
N GLU A 81 8.64 11.00 -1.52
CA GLU A 81 9.23 12.33 -1.61
C GLU A 81 8.42 13.37 -0.84
N ALA A 82 7.09 13.36 -1.01
CA ALA A 82 6.20 14.27 -0.31
C ALA A 82 6.20 14.05 1.21
N ALA A 83 6.24 12.80 1.68
CA ALA A 83 6.32 12.48 3.10
C ALA A 83 7.66 12.97 3.71
N HIS A 84 8.77 12.78 3.01
CA HIS A 84 10.08 13.29 3.43
C HIS A 84 10.10 14.83 3.46
N ALA A 85 9.55 15.50 2.44
CA ALA A 85 9.47 16.96 2.39
C ALA A 85 8.66 17.56 3.56
N LYS A 86 7.69 16.79 4.09
CA LYS A 86 6.91 17.16 5.29
C LYS A 86 7.58 16.76 6.61
N ASN A 87 8.79 16.21 6.59
CA ASN A 87 9.48 15.68 7.77
C ASN A 87 8.65 14.61 8.52
N LEU A 88 7.97 13.72 7.80
CA LEU A 88 7.26 12.60 8.38
C LEU A 88 8.19 11.39 8.54
N THR A 89 7.99 10.64 9.62
CA THR A 89 8.60 9.30 9.77
C THR A 89 7.78 8.30 8.97
N ILE A 90 8.42 7.56 8.05
CA ILE A 90 7.72 6.61 7.19
C ILE A 90 7.80 5.21 7.78
N LEU A 91 6.65 4.62 8.10
CA LEU A 91 6.49 3.20 8.42
C LEU A 91 5.93 2.47 7.19
N ASP A 92 6.81 1.88 6.38
CA ASP A 92 6.43 1.23 5.13
C ASP A 92 5.88 -0.19 5.37
N ALA A 93 4.55 -0.29 5.40
CA ALA A 93 3.85 -1.57 5.55
C ALA A 93 3.52 -2.24 4.20
N THR A 94 4.06 -1.74 3.08
CA THR A 94 3.89 -2.37 1.75
C THR A 94 4.21 -3.86 1.80
N CYS A 95 3.33 -4.68 1.27
CA CYS A 95 3.55 -6.12 1.16
C CYS A 95 4.86 -6.39 0.39
N PRO A 96 5.75 -7.27 0.88
CA PRO A 96 7.01 -7.58 0.20
C PRO A 96 6.84 -8.06 -1.24
N ASN A 97 5.75 -8.78 -1.55
CA ASN A 97 5.45 -9.20 -2.93
C ASN A 97 5.11 -7.99 -3.82
N VAL A 98 4.33 -7.03 -3.31
CA VAL A 98 4.04 -5.79 -4.03
C VAL A 98 5.32 -5.00 -4.25
N LYS A 99 6.16 -4.89 -3.22
CA LYS A 99 7.46 -4.20 -3.33
C LYS A 99 8.39 -4.85 -4.35
N ALA A 100 8.37 -6.18 -4.46
CA ALA A 100 9.11 -6.90 -5.49
C ALA A 100 8.58 -6.58 -6.90
N ALA A 101 7.26 -6.51 -7.08
CA ALA A 101 6.63 -6.13 -8.35
C ALA A 101 6.95 -4.68 -8.74
N GLN A 102 6.89 -3.74 -7.79
CA GLN A 102 7.29 -2.34 -8.00
C GLN A 102 8.74 -2.24 -8.48
N LYS A 103 9.68 -2.88 -7.79
CA LYS A 103 11.10 -2.91 -8.17
C LYS A 103 11.32 -3.54 -9.54
N LYS A 104 10.58 -4.60 -9.87
CA LYS A 104 10.68 -5.24 -11.19
C LYS A 104 10.16 -4.33 -12.29
N GLY A 105 9.03 -3.65 -12.08
CA GLY A 105 8.49 -2.67 -13.02
C GLY A 105 9.46 -1.52 -13.27
N GLN A 106 10.04 -0.97 -12.21
CA GLN A 106 11.05 0.09 -12.29
C GLN A 106 12.30 -0.38 -13.07
N ALA A 107 12.85 -1.54 -12.73
CA ALA A 107 14.04 -2.07 -13.40
C ALA A 107 13.82 -2.34 -14.89
N LEU A 108 12.62 -2.78 -15.28
CA LEU A 108 12.26 -2.95 -16.70
C LEU A 108 12.25 -1.61 -17.43
N ALA A 109 11.65 -0.58 -16.83
CA ALA A 109 11.62 0.77 -17.42
C ALA A 109 13.02 1.37 -17.55
N GLU A 110 13.85 1.27 -16.51
CA GLU A 110 15.25 1.75 -16.51
C GLU A 110 16.11 1.03 -17.56
N ALA A 111 15.81 -0.25 -17.84
CA ALA A 111 16.47 -1.02 -18.90
C ALA A 111 15.92 -0.71 -20.31
N GLY A 112 15.00 0.25 -20.46
CA GLY A 112 14.42 0.65 -21.74
C GLY A 112 13.31 -0.26 -22.27
N TYR A 113 12.81 -1.20 -21.46
CA TYR A 113 11.65 -2.03 -21.82
C TYR A 113 10.35 -1.26 -21.56
N LEU A 114 9.29 -1.70 -22.24
CA LEU A 114 7.92 -1.28 -21.97
C LEU A 114 7.30 -2.19 -20.89
N PRO A 115 7.13 -1.71 -19.63
CA PRO A 115 6.49 -2.53 -18.62
C PRO A 115 5.01 -2.75 -18.94
N VAL A 116 4.58 -4.00 -19.02
CA VAL A 116 3.18 -4.37 -19.19
C VAL A 116 2.70 -5.04 -17.92
N ILE A 117 1.69 -4.42 -17.28
CA ILE A 117 1.09 -4.87 -16.02
C ILE A 117 -0.28 -5.46 -16.34
N ILE A 118 -0.51 -6.71 -15.97
CA ILE A 118 -1.81 -7.37 -16.11
C ILE A 118 -2.54 -7.24 -14.77
N GLY A 119 -3.67 -6.51 -14.76
CA GLY A 119 -4.44 -6.30 -13.55
C GLY A 119 -5.52 -5.24 -13.69
N GLU A 120 -6.29 -5.05 -12.64
CA GLU A 120 -7.36 -4.06 -12.57
C GLU A 120 -6.78 -2.63 -12.45
N LYS A 121 -7.03 -1.77 -13.44
CA LYS A 121 -6.43 -0.42 -13.55
C LYS A 121 -6.63 0.44 -12.30
N ASN A 122 -7.78 0.30 -11.66
CA ASN A 122 -8.15 1.12 -10.51
C ASN A 122 -7.72 0.52 -9.16
N HIS A 123 -7.23 -0.71 -9.14
CA HIS A 123 -6.76 -1.33 -7.91
C HIS A 123 -5.55 -0.56 -7.33
N PRO A 124 -5.51 -0.26 -6.02
CA PRO A 124 -4.42 0.51 -5.41
C PRO A 124 -3.03 -0.11 -5.63
N GLU A 125 -2.92 -1.43 -5.60
CA GLU A 125 -1.67 -2.14 -5.85
C GLU A 125 -1.17 -1.92 -7.29
N VAL A 126 -2.06 -2.06 -8.29
CA VAL A 126 -1.71 -1.85 -9.70
C VAL A 126 -1.29 -0.40 -9.92
N LYS A 127 -2.01 0.57 -9.34
CA LYS A 127 -1.64 2.00 -9.40
C LYS A 127 -0.24 2.23 -8.83
N SER A 128 0.08 1.63 -7.69
CA SER A 128 1.40 1.80 -7.08
C SER A 128 2.50 1.19 -7.96
N ILE A 129 2.28 0.00 -8.55
CA ILE A 129 3.25 -0.64 -9.44
C ILE A 129 3.47 0.21 -10.70
N VAL A 130 2.40 0.76 -11.30
CA VAL A 130 2.49 1.65 -12.48
C VAL A 130 3.31 2.89 -12.17
N GLN A 131 3.13 3.51 -11.00
CA GLN A 131 3.88 4.69 -10.60
C GLN A 131 5.39 4.41 -10.51
N TRP A 132 5.79 3.24 -10.02
CA TRP A 132 7.18 2.80 -10.00
C TRP A 132 7.71 2.39 -11.38
N ALA A 133 6.86 1.80 -12.23
CA ALA A 133 7.21 1.39 -13.59
C ALA A 133 7.29 2.56 -14.58
N GLY A 134 6.88 3.76 -14.17
CA GLY A 134 7.02 4.98 -14.94
C GLY A 134 5.87 5.24 -15.94
N LYS A 135 5.93 6.42 -16.59
CA LYS A 135 4.85 6.99 -17.40
C LYS A 135 4.45 6.16 -18.63
N HIS A 136 5.33 5.29 -19.09
CA HIS A 136 5.10 4.47 -20.29
C HIS A 136 4.54 3.09 -19.97
N ALA A 137 4.40 2.73 -18.70
CA ALA A 137 3.84 1.44 -18.31
C ALA A 137 2.38 1.30 -18.79
N ILE A 138 2.06 0.15 -19.35
CA ILE A 138 0.73 -0.17 -19.88
C ILE A 138 0.04 -1.15 -18.92
N VAL A 139 -1.25 -0.89 -18.65
CA VAL A 139 -2.08 -1.82 -17.87
C VAL A 139 -3.06 -2.52 -18.80
N ILE A 140 -3.01 -3.84 -18.82
CA ILE A 140 -3.96 -4.72 -19.49
C ILE A 140 -4.93 -5.27 -18.45
N GLU A 141 -6.17 -4.84 -18.49
CA GLU A 141 -7.25 -5.33 -17.62
C GLU A 141 -8.09 -6.39 -18.32
N ARG A 142 -8.25 -6.27 -19.64
CA ARG A 142 -9.10 -7.13 -20.47
C ARG A 142 -8.37 -7.51 -21.75
N ILE A 143 -8.75 -8.64 -22.33
CA ILE A 143 -8.17 -9.14 -23.60
C ILE A 143 -8.18 -8.08 -24.71
N LYS A 144 -9.24 -7.26 -24.79
CA LYS A 144 -9.36 -6.17 -25.78
C LYS A 144 -8.28 -5.08 -25.63
N ASP A 145 -7.68 -4.95 -24.45
CA ASP A 145 -6.65 -3.94 -24.19
C ASP A 145 -5.30 -4.31 -24.81
N ILE A 146 -5.13 -5.57 -25.28
CA ILE A 146 -3.90 -6.07 -25.91
C ILE A 146 -3.59 -5.31 -27.21
N GLY A 147 -4.60 -4.86 -27.94
CA GLY A 147 -4.42 -4.06 -29.16
C GLY A 147 -3.76 -2.69 -28.95
N ASN A 148 -3.53 -2.29 -27.72
CA ASN A 148 -2.88 -1.03 -27.36
C ASN A 148 -1.40 -1.17 -26.97
N VAL A 149 -0.82 -2.36 -27.11
CA VAL A 149 0.56 -2.68 -26.74
C VAL A 149 1.48 -2.64 -27.95
#